data_36a62c3da5000cf07d9c3424e0ce2e84
#
_entry.id   36a62c3da5000cf07d9c3424e0ce2e84
#
_cell.length_a   1.000
_cell.length_b   1.000
_cell.length_c   1.000
_cell.angle_alpha   90.00
_cell.angle_beta   90.00
_cell.angle_gamma   90.00
#
_symmetry.space_group_name_H-M   'P 1'
#
loop_
_entity.id
_entity.type
_entity.pdbx_description
1 polymer ?
#
loop_
_entity_poly.entity_id
_entity_poly.type
_entity_poly.pdbx_seq_one_letter_code
_entity_poly.pdbx_strand_id
1 'polypeptide(L)'
;MNTYAKIVVPGSPITKSNFKLHNKDGRAILPSNTGKSHDRYAIYEEKIAYYARLQNPSVVFEESLIAILKVYYKSEKRHPDTANITKSIFDGIEKSGLIVNDAQITRIITEEFYDKENPRFELEFFAESKYKISYLVEEKTTPSEKRLYSSLKKNSASKLLNNKVSKEKTNSNELVCEFCNKRVKEENLIKGNGGKTLICRNCFNKLF
;
A
#
# COMPACT_ATOMS: atom_id res chain seq x y z
N MET A 1 30.13 -3.93 -16.62
CA MET A 1 28.86 -4.17 -15.88
C MET A 1 28.42 -2.87 -15.25
N ASN A 2 27.16 -2.52 -15.39
CA ASN A 2 26.62 -1.32 -14.77
C ASN A 2 26.47 -1.55 -13.27
N THR A 3 26.96 -0.64 -12.46
CA THR A 3 26.98 -0.77 -11.00
C THR A 3 26.09 0.27 -10.31
N TYR A 4 25.48 1.16 -11.10
CA TYR A 4 24.61 2.26 -10.65
C TYR A 4 23.54 2.54 -11.67
N ALA A 5 22.33 2.88 -11.22
CA ALA A 5 21.25 3.44 -12.03
C ALA A 5 20.43 4.42 -11.21
N LYS A 6 19.91 5.46 -11.88
CA LYS A 6 18.96 6.41 -11.31
C LYS A 6 17.68 6.45 -12.15
N ILE A 7 16.55 6.47 -11.47
CA ILE A 7 15.23 6.52 -12.08
C ILE A 7 14.43 7.66 -11.42
N VAL A 8 13.83 8.52 -12.24
CA VAL A 8 12.93 9.57 -11.79
C VAL A 8 11.58 9.39 -12.47
N VAL A 9 10.52 9.21 -11.68
CA VAL A 9 9.17 9.01 -12.20
C VAL A 9 8.27 10.13 -11.69
N PRO A 10 7.68 10.94 -12.58
CA PRO A 10 6.81 12.03 -12.19
C PRO A 10 5.45 11.54 -11.69
N GLY A 11 4.89 12.30 -10.75
CA GLY A 11 3.61 12.03 -10.11
C GLY A 11 3.75 11.34 -8.76
N SER A 12 2.71 11.45 -7.94
CA SER A 12 2.70 10.82 -6.62
C SER A 12 2.57 9.30 -6.74
N PRO A 13 3.37 8.53 -5.99
CA PRO A 13 3.23 7.07 -5.96
C PRO A 13 1.86 6.64 -5.45
N ILE A 14 1.45 5.46 -5.88
CA ILE A 14 0.23 4.80 -5.40
C ILE A 14 0.58 3.51 -4.67
N THR A 15 -0.21 3.18 -3.63
CA THR A 15 -0.06 1.92 -2.92
C THR A 15 -0.78 0.81 -3.65
N LYS A 16 -0.15 -0.37 -3.72
CA LYS A 16 -0.83 -1.60 -4.12
C LYS A 16 -1.62 -2.10 -2.91
N SER A 17 -2.93 -2.04 -2.97
CA SER A 17 -3.79 -2.56 -1.90
C SER A 17 -3.59 -4.07 -1.79
N ASN A 18 -3.15 -4.53 -0.61
CA ASN A 18 -3.05 -5.96 -0.30
C ASN A 18 -4.42 -6.58 0.06
N PHE A 19 -5.52 -5.97 -0.34
CA PHE A 19 -6.86 -6.49 -0.10
C PHE A 19 -7.06 -7.77 -0.91
N LYS A 20 -6.80 -8.90 -0.28
CA LYS A 20 -7.13 -10.21 -0.80
C LYS A 20 -8.55 -10.54 -0.35
N LEU A 21 -9.52 -10.39 -1.24
CA LEU A 21 -10.82 -11.04 -1.08
C LEU A 21 -10.61 -12.55 -1.23
N HIS A 22 -11.18 -13.34 -0.35
CA HIS A 22 -11.16 -14.78 -0.48
C HIS A 22 -12.54 -15.25 -0.97
N ASN A 23 -12.54 -16.13 -1.98
CA ASN A 23 -13.77 -16.82 -2.40
C ASN A 23 -14.21 -17.84 -1.34
N LYS A 24 -15.35 -18.49 -1.58
CA LYS A 24 -15.89 -19.49 -0.66
C LYS A 24 -14.93 -20.67 -0.40
N ASP A 25 -13.99 -20.90 -1.30
CA ASP A 25 -13.00 -21.98 -1.23
C ASP A 25 -11.68 -21.53 -0.60
N GLY A 26 -11.65 -20.33 -0.02
CA GLY A 26 -10.45 -19.77 0.62
C GLY A 26 -9.36 -19.26 -0.35
N ARG A 27 -9.62 -19.28 -1.67
CA ARG A 27 -8.68 -18.73 -2.64
C ARG A 27 -8.73 -17.20 -2.64
N ALA A 28 -7.55 -16.57 -2.59
CA ALA A 28 -7.45 -15.13 -2.70
C ALA A 28 -7.94 -14.67 -4.08
N ILE A 29 -8.97 -13.82 -4.07
CA ILE A 29 -9.43 -13.11 -5.26
C ILE A 29 -8.76 -11.74 -5.20
N LEU A 30 -7.81 -11.53 -6.11
CA LEU A 30 -7.43 -10.16 -6.42
C LEU A 30 -8.65 -9.51 -7.08
N PRO A 31 -9.04 -8.28 -6.72
CA PRO A 31 -10.06 -7.56 -7.46
C PRO A 31 -9.56 -7.43 -8.90
N SER A 32 -9.93 -8.39 -9.72
CA SER A 32 -9.64 -8.34 -11.13
C SER A 32 -10.57 -7.32 -11.74
N ASN A 33 -10.02 -6.56 -12.62
CA ASN A 33 -10.68 -5.61 -13.48
C ASN A 33 -11.94 -6.23 -14.08
N THR A 34 -13.09 -5.72 -13.74
CA THR A 34 -14.38 -6.15 -14.30
C THR A 34 -14.59 -5.64 -15.74
N GLY A 35 -13.51 -5.32 -16.46
CA GLY A 35 -13.54 -4.90 -17.87
C GLY A 35 -14.02 -3.46 -18.10
N LYS A 36 -14.40 -2.72 -17.05
CA LYS A 36 -14.94 -1.35 -17.18
C LYS A 36 -14.01 -0.23 -16.73
N SER A 37 -12.92 -0.56 -16.08
CA SER A 37 -11.86 0.42 -15.70
C SER A 37 -10.51 -0.23 -15.87
N HIS A 38 -9.55 0.49 -16.45
CA HIS A 38 -8.17 0.04 -16.54
C HIS A 38 -7.62 -0.23 -15.14
N ASP A 39 -6.87 -1.32 -14.98
CA ASP A 39 -6.18 -1.61 -13.73
C ASP A 39 -5.19 -0.48 -13.42
N ARG A 40 -5.56 0.35 -12.48
CA ARG A 40 -4.80 1.51 -12.06
C ARG A 40 -3.36 1.16 -11.66
N TYR A 41 -3.16 -0.03 -11.12
CA TYR A 41 -1.83 -0.48 -10.69
C TYR A 41 -1.02 -0.96 -11.89
N ALA A 42 -1.61 -1.71 -12.80
CA ALA A 42 -0.95 -2.14 -14.03
C ALA A 42 -0.47 -0.93 -14.86
N ILE A 43 -1.31 0.10 -15.00
CA ILE A 43 -0.95 1.34 -15.69
C ILE A 43 0.20 2.05 -14.96
N TYR A 44 0.18 2.06 -13.63
CA TYR A 44 1.25 2.68 -12.86
C TYR A 44 2.56 1.92 -12.97
N GLU A 45 2.54 0.60 -12.91
CA GLU A 45 3.71 -0.27 -13.15
C GLU A 45 4.27 -0.08 -14.56
N GLU A 46 3.42 0.01 -15.58
CA GLU A 46 3.84 0.30 -16.96
C GLU A 46 4.51 1.68 -17.09
N LYS A 47 3.95 2.68 -16.42
CA LYS A 47 4.56 4.01 -16.36
C LYS A 47 5.95 3.94 -15.74
N ILE A 48 6.13 3.24 -14.62
CA ILE A 48 7.44 3.07 -13.98
C ILE A 48 8.39 2.35 -14.92
N ALA A 49 7.94 1.24 -15.53
CA ALA A 49 8.75 0.47 -16.47
C ALA A 49 9.23 1.31 -17.66
N TYR A 50 8.36 2.15 -18.20
CA TYR A 50 8.69 3.07 -19.27
C TYR A 50 9.81 4.04 -18.86
N TYR A 51 9.64 4.75 -17.72
CA TYR A 51 10.64 5.71 -17.26
C TYR A 51 11.97 5.06 -16.88
N ALA A 52 11.91 3.88 -16.23
CA ALA A 52 13.10 3.13 -15.87
C ALA A 52 13.93 2.76 -17.10
N ARG A 53 13.27 2.25 -18.14
CA ARG A 53 13.94 1.82 -19.38
C ARG A 53 14.39 3.01 -20.22
N LEU A 54 13.61 4.10 -20.27
CA LEU A 54 13.97 5.31 -20.99
C LEU A 54 15.27 5.94 -20.43
N GLN A 55 15.41 5.97 -19.10
CA GLN A 55 16.56 6.58 -18.42
C GLN A 55 17.77 5.63 -18.34
N ASN A 56 17.55 4.31 -18.45
CA ASN A 56 18.59 3.29 -18.34
C ASN A 56 18.41 2.21 -19.43
N PRO A 57 18.60 2.55 -20.71
CA PRO A 57 18.20 1.70 -21.84
C PRO A 57 18.87 0.34 -21.91
N SER A 58 20.12 0.25 -21.45
CA SER A 58 20.95 -0.96 -21.57
C SER A 58 21.35 -1.56 -20.22
N VAL A 59 20.79 -1.06 -19.12
CA VAL A 59 21.13 -1.52 -17.78
C VAL A 59 20.29 -2.71 -17.40
N VAL A 60 20.94 -3.78 -16.93
CA VAL A 60 20.31 -4.91 -16.24
C VAL A 60 21.20 -5.26 -15.05
N PHE A 61 20.58 -5.37 -13.88
CA PHE A 61 21.26 -5.83 -12.67
C PHE A 61 20.89 -7.29 -12.41
N GLU A 62 21.90 -8.12 -12.20
CA GLU A 62 21.75 -9.55 -11.90
C GLU A 62 22.23 -9.91 -10.48
N GLU A 63 22.73 -8.94 -9.74
CA GLU A 63 23.27 -9.09 -8.38
C GLU A 63 22.45 -8.39 -7.32
N SER A 64 22.84 -8.55 -6.06
CA SER A 64 22.23 -7.86 -4.91
C SER A 64 22.39 -6.36 -5.00
N LEU A 65 21.34 -5.63 -4.61
CA LEU A 65 21.25 -4.18 -4.76
C LEU A 65 20.93 -3.49 -3.45
N ILE A 66 21.50 -2.30 -3.32
CA ILE A 66 21.11 -1.29 -2.36
C ILE A 66 20.18 -0.31 -3.10
N ALA A 67 19.01 -0.01 -2.55
CA ALA A 67 18.07 0.96 -3.09
C ALA A 67 17.93 2.17 -2.16
N ILE A 68 18.02 3.38 -2.74
CA ILE A 68 17.70 4.64 -2.07
C ILE A 68 16.50 5.25 -2.77
N LEU A 69 15.37 5.32 -2.08
CA LEU A 69 14.11 5.83 -2.59
C LEU A 69 13.76 7.15 -1.92
N LYS A 70 13.70 8.22 -2.69
CA LYS A 70 13.23 9.54 -2.28
C LYS A 70 11.85 9.80 -2.89
N VAL A 71 10.89 10.10 -2.04
CA VAL A 71 9.52 10.34 -2.47
C VAL A 71 9.12 11.78 -2.17
N TYR A 72 8.71 12.49 -3.20
CA TYR A 72 8.23 13.87 -3.12
C TYR A 72 6.71 13.88 -3.30
N TYR A 73 5.97 13.94 -2.19
CA TYR A 73 4.52 13.98 -2.21
C TYR A 73 3.99 15.38 -2.50
N LYS A 74 2.82 15.45 -3.13
CA LYS A 74 2.13 16.71 -3.40
C LYS A 74 1.64 17.43 -2.13
N SER A 75 1.37 16.70 -1.05
CA SER A 75 0.77 17.23 0.17
C SER A 75 1.15 16.38 1.39
N GLU A 76 1.38 17.04 2.51
CA GLU A 76 1.61 16.39 3.81
C GLU A 76 0.37 15.71 4.40
N LYS A 77 -0.84 16.15 4.00
CA LYS A 77 -2.09 15.75 4.67
C LYS A 77 -2.69 14.45 4.14
N ARG A 78 -2.41 14.06 2.89
CA ARG A 78 -3.02 12.90 2.24
C ARG A 78 -2.05 12.28 1.25
N HIS A 79 -1.26 11.35 1.72
CA HIS A 79 -0.40 10.53 0.88
C HIS A 79 -0.39 9.08 1.41
N PRO A 80 -0.03 8.11 0.56
CA PRO A 80 0.20 6.73 1.01
C PRO A 80 1.35 6.65 2.00
N ASP A 81 1.33 5.64 2.87
CA ASP A 81 2.47 5.33 3.70
C ASP A 81 3.67 4.95 2.82
N THR A 82 4.81 5.58 3.07
CA THR A 82 6.02 5.41 2.25
C THR A 82 6.51 3.97 2.22
N ALA A 83 6.34 3.21 3.31
CA ALA A 83 6.65 1.79 3.34
C ALA A 83 5.74 0.95 2.41
N ASN A 84 4.49 1.37 2.19
CA ASN A 84 3.53 0.61 1.40
C ASN A 84 3.64 0.84 -0.13
N ILE A 85 4.36 1.89 -0.56
CA ILE A 85 4.53 2.18 -1.99
C ILE A 85 5.69 1.40 -2.62
N THR A 86 6.62 0.90 -1.80
CA THR A 86 7.84 0.22 -2.29
C THR A 86 7.49 -0.96 -3.18
N LYS A 87 6.48 -1.75 -2.79
CA LYS A 87 6.07 -2.91 -3.60
C LYS A 87 5.62 -2.52 -5.01
N SER A 88 4.75 -1.53 -5.16
CA SER A 88 4.27 -1.12 -6.49
C SER A 88 5.39 -0.50 -7.34
N ILE A 89 6.36 0.16 -6.71
CA ILE A 89 7.53 0.71 -7.40
C ILE A 89 8.41 -0.43 -7.89
N PHE A 90 8.77 -1.38 -7.04
CA PHE A 90 9.69 -2.45 -7.42
C PHE A 90 9.06 -3.44 -8.42
N ASP A 91 7.77 -3.74 -8.30
CA ASP A 91 7.04 -4.51 -9.32
C ASP A 91 7.15 -3.83 -10.71
N GLY A 92 7.04 -2.49 -10.77
CA GLY A 92 7.22 -1.74 -12.01
C GLY A 92 8.67 -1.71 -12.53
N ILE A 93 9.66 -1.67 -11.63
CA ILE A 93 11.08 -1.75 -11.99
C ILE A 93 11.43 -3.15 -12.52
N GLU A 94 10.95 -4.22 -11.87
CA GLU A 94 11.12 -5.60 -12.35
C GLU A 94 10.50 -5.76 -13.74
N LYS A 95 9.29 -5.26 -13.94
CA LYS A 95 8.59 -5.25 -15.24
C LYS A 95 9.39 -4.53 -16.34
N SER A 96 10.20 -3.54 -15.99
CA SER A 96 11.10 -2.87 -16.94
C SER A 96 12.26 -3.75 -17.40
N GLY A 97 12.59 -4.81 -16.68
CA GLY A 97 13.78 -5.63 -16.87
C GLY A 97 15.08 -4.93 -16.44
N LEU A 98 15.01 -3.86 -15.66
CA LEU A 98 16.21 -3.22 -15.07
C LEU A 98 16.81 -4.08 -13.98
N ILE A 99 15.97 -4.83 -13.26
CA ILE A 99 16.34 -5.88 -12.31
C ILE A 99 15.68 -7.19 -12.74
N VAL A 100 16.27 -8.31 -12.37
CA VAL A 100 15.75 -9.66 -12.68
C VAL A 100 14.61 -10.02 -11.73
N ASN A 101 14.71 -9.62 -10.46
CA ASN A 101 13.72 -9.90 -9.43
C ASN A 101 13.82 -8.86 -8.31
N ASP A 102 12.68 -8.46 -7.71
CA ASP A 102 12.65 -7.51 -6.61
C ASP A 102 13.36 -8.02 -5.34
N ALA A 103 13.50 -9.35 -5.19
CA ALA A 103 14.28 -9.98 -4.12
C ALA A 103 15.79 -9.62 -4.14
N GLN A 104 16.31 -9.10 -5.27
CA GLN A 104 17.68 -8.59 -5.35
C GLN A 104 17.90 -7.36 -4.45
N ILE A 105 16.84 -6.66 -4.07
CA ILE A 105 16.93 -5.46 -3.23
C ILE A 105 17.06 -5.87 -1.78
N THR A 106 18.29 -6.04 -1.34
CA THR A 106 18.63 -6.53 0.01
C THR A 106 18.60 -5.43 1.06
N ARG A 107 18.78 -4.17 0.64
CA ARG A 107 18.80 -2.99 1.51
C ARG A 107 18.05 -1.85 0.87
N ILE A 108 17.22 -1.20 1.69
CA ILE A 108 16.40 -0.08 1.24
C ILE A 108 16.47 1.07 2.24
N ILE A 109 16.71 2.28 1.73
CA ILE A 109 16.54 3.52 2.48
C ILE A 109 15.41 4.28 1.81
N THR A 110 14.43 4.71 2.59
CA THR A 110 13.32 5.53 2.11
C THR A 110 13.31 6.88 2.80
N GLU A 111 13.19 7.94 2.01
CA GLU A 111 13.09 9.31 2.50
C GLU A 111 11.83 9.97 1.94
N GLU A 112 11.17 10.77 2.75
CA GLU A 112 9.91 11.43 2.43
C GLU A 112 10.08 12.95 2.41
N PHE A 113 9.65 13.53 1.29
CA PHE A 113 9.69 14.97 1.02
C PHE A 113 8.34 15.45 0.50
N TYR A 114 8.16 16.75 0.42
CA TYR A 114 6.97 17.40 -0.13
C TYR A 114 7.36 18.38 -1.23
N ASP A 115 6.76 18.18 -2.38
CA ASP A 115 6.92 19.08 -3.53
C ASP A 115 5.56 19.17 -4.24
N LYS A 116 4.86 20.27 -4.01
CA LYS A 116 3.52 20.51 -4.53
C LYS A 116 3.51 20.64 -6.06
N GLU A 117 4.53 21.25 -6.60
CA GLU A 117 4.63 21.57 -8.02
C GLU A 117 5.11 20.36 -8.83
N ASN A 118 6.07 19.62 -8.30
CA ASN A 118 6.71 18.50 -8.98
C ASN A 118 6.71 17.22 -8.13
N PRO A 119 5.54 16.65 -7.81
CA PRO A 119 5.48 15.39 -7.09
C PRO A 119 6.10 14.28 -7.94
N ARG A 120 6.97 13.47 -7.35
CA ARG A 120 7.72 12.42 -8.03
C ARG A 120 8.31 11.44 -7.02
N PHE A 121 8.88 10.36 -7.52
CA PHE A 121 9.89 9.64 -6.77
C PHE A 121 11.21 9.58 -7.55
N GLU A 122 12.30 9.51 -6.81
CA GLU A 122 13.64 9.28 -7.31
C GLU A 122 14.17 7.99 -6.67
N LEU A 123 14.61 7.06 -7.48
CA LEU A 123 15.13 5.77 -7.05
C LEU A 123 16.53 5.60 -7.58
N GLU A 124 17.46 5.27 -6.70
CA GLU A 124 18.85 4.97 -7.06
C GLU A 124 19.17 3.53 -6.65
N PHE A 125 19.77 2.80 -7.57
CA PHE A 125 20.30 1.46 -7.33
C PHE A 125 21.81 1.46 -7.35
N PHE A 126 22.38 0.74 -6.39
CA PHE A 126 23.82 0.53 -6.25
C PHE A 126 24.10 -0.97 -6.11
N ALA A 127 24.98 -1.51 -6.94
CA ALA A 127 25.40 -2.90 -6.89
C ALA A 127 26.23 -3.20 -5.62
N GLU A 128 25.84 -4.19 -4.83
CA GLU A 128 26.53 -4.50 -3.55
C GLU A 128 27.95 -5.02 -3.74
N SER A 129 28.27 -5.55 -4.92
CA SER A 129 29.67 -5.95 -5.24
C SER A 129 30.63 -4.76 -5.24
N LYS A 130 30.14 -3.55 -5.49
CA LYS A 130 30.96 -2.32 -5.58
C LYS A 130 30.69 -1.32 -4.47
N TYR A 131 29.47 -1.30 -3.93
CA TYR A 131 29.02 -0.28 -2.97
C TYR A 131 28.62 -0.93 -1.66
N LYS A 132 28.83 -0.23 -0.57
CA LYS A 132 28.32 -0.57 0.76
C LYS A 132 27.62 0.64 1.38
N ILE A 133 26.59 0.40 2.17
CA ILE A 133 26.00 1.44 3.01
C ILE A 133 26.86 1.61 4.25
N SER A 134 27.18 2.88 4.54
CA SER A 134 27.66 3.30 5.85
C SER A 134 26.69 4.38 6.33
N TYR A 135 26.14 4.25 7.53
CA TYR A 135 25.23 5.24 8.08
C TYR A 135 25.64 5.63 9.50
N LEU A 136 25.45 6.90 9.79
CA LEU A 136 25.67 7.48 11.10
C LEU A 136 24.37 8.17 11.54
N VAL A 137 23.96 7.94 12.77
CA VAL A 137 22.83 8.63 13.38
C VAL A 137 23.39 9.60 14.42
N GLU A 138 23.22 10.87 14.17
CA GLU A 138 23.75 11.93 15.03
C GLU A 138 22.62 12.72 15.69
N GLU A 139 22.87 13.19 16.90
CA GLU A 139 21.99 14.13 17.57
C GLU A 139 22.09 15.51 16.90
N LYS A 140 20.92 16.11 16.62
CA LYS A 140 20.90 17.44 16.01
C LYS A 140 21.36 18.49 17.03
N THR A 141 22.24 19.37 16.60
CA THR A 141 22.66 20.53 17.41
C THR A 141 21.50 21.48 17.71
N THR A 142 20.56 21.60 16.77
CA THR A 142 19.32 22.37 16.96
C THR A 142 18.13 21.45 16.69
N PRO A 143 17.28 21.16 17.71
CA PRO A 143 16.10 20.34 17.50
C PRO A 143 15.16 20.94 16.46
N SER A 144 14.64 20.10 15.57
CA SER A 144 13.59 20.51 14.64
C SER A 144 12.20 20.36 15.28
N GLU A 145 11.21 21.05 14.74
CA GLU A 145 9.82 20.87 15.17
C GLU A 145 9.39 19.40 15.08
N LYS A 146 8.63 18.97 16.11
CA LYS A 146 8.12 17.59 16.14
C LYS A 146 6.96 17.45 15.18
N ARG A 147 7.06 16.51 14.23
CA ARG A 147 5.92 16.08 13.42
C ARG A 147 5.08 15.13 14.26
N LEU A 148 3.89 15.56 14.65
CA LEU A 148 2.98 14.77 15.46
C LEU A 148 2.00 13.99 14.58
N TYR A 149 1.86 12.69 14.86
CA TYR A 149 0.89 11.82 14.22
C TYR A 149 -0.24 11.52 15.21
N SER A 150 -1.48 11.56 14.72
CA SER A 150 -2.63 11.14 15.51
C SER A 150 -2.86 9.64 15.34
N SER A 151 -3.24 8.96 16.41
CA SER A 151 -3.68 7.57 16.32
C SER A 151 -4.88 7.47 15.38
N LEU A 152 -4.98 6.38 14.61
CA LEU A 152 -6.20 6.06 13.90
C LEU A 152 -7.35 6.10 14.89
N LYS A 153 -8.38 6.91 14.61
CA LYS A 153 -9.61 6.90 15.40
C LYS A 153 -10.11 5.47 15.36
N LYS A 154 -10.03 4.77 16.50
CA LYS A 154 -10.65 3.45 16.64
C LYS A 154 -12.12 3.65 16.32
N ASN A 155 -12.53 3.26 15.12
CA ASN A 155 -13.94 3.21 14.77
C ASN A 155 -14.60 2.42 15.88
N SER A 156 -15.72 2.88 16.36
CA SER A 156 -16.46 2.55 17.59
C SER A 156 -16.76 1.07 17.87
N ALA A 157 -16.03 0.14 17.28
CA ALA A 157 -16.08 -1.29 17.64
C ALA A 157 -15.79 -1.54 19.13
N SER A 158 -14.96 -0.70 19.75
CA SER A 158 -14.71 -0.78 21.20
C SER A 158 -15.86 -0.21 22.06
N LYS A 159 -16.73 0.64 21.49
CA LYS A 159 -17.95 1.08 22.19
C LYS A 159 -19.05 0.02 22.21
N LEU A 160 -19.01 -0.96 21.30
CA LEU A 160 -19.99 -2.05 21.25
C LEU A 160 -19.69 -3.14 22.29
N LEU A 161 -18.45 -3.25 22.77
CA LEU A 161 -18.09 -4.23 23.81
C LEU A 161 -18.50 -3.79 25.22
N ASN A 162 -18.62 -2.48 25.48
CA ASN A 162 -19.00 -1.97 26.80
C ASN A 162 -20.52 -1.80 27.00
N ASN A 163 -21.34 -1.98 25.95
CA ASN A 163 -22.81 -1.92 26.05
C ASN A 163 -23.49 -3.29 26.07
N LYS A 164 -22.76 -4.38 26.33
CA LYS A 164 -23.33 -5.73 26.50
C LYS A 164 -23.70 -6.11 27.94
N VAL A 165 -23.87 -5.14 28.81
CA VAL A 165 -24.51 -5.39 30.09
C VAL A 165 -25.87 -4.68 30.07
N SER A 166 -26.94 -5.46 30.02
CA SER A 166 -28.36 -5.12 30.01
C SER A 166 -28.98 -4.86 28.63
N LYS A 167 -29.54 -5.91 28.01
CA LYS A 167 -30.92 -5.89 27.51
C LYS A 167 -31.43 -7.29 27.16
N GLU A 168 -32.59 -7.51 27.63
CA GLU A 168 -33.47 -8.65 27.62
C GLU A 168 -33.62 -9.40 26.30
N LYS A 169 -33.84 -10.70 26.44
CA LYS A 169 -34.23 -11.63 25.39
C LYS A 169 -35.59 -11.26 24.81
N THR A 170 -35.63 -10.86 23.56
CA THR A 170 -36.83 -11.00 22.73
C THR A 170 -36.50 -11.81 21.50
N ASN A 171 -37.24 -12.91 21.34
CA ASN A 171 -37.19 -13.81 20.19
C ASN A 171 -37.60 -13.08 18.91
N SER A 172 -36.65 -12.88 18.00
CA SER A 172 -36.92 -12.71 16.57
C SER A 172 -35.66 -13.07 15.80
N ASN A 173 -35.79 -13.86 14.73
CA ASN A 173 -34.73 -14.33 13.83
C ASN A 173 -34.07 -13.18 13.01
N GLU A 174 -33.99 -12.00 13.57
CA GLU A 174 -33.40 -10.84 12.92
C GLU A 174 -31.98 -10.61 13.46
N LEU A 175 -31.00 -10.71 12.57
CA LEU A 175 -29.60 -10.45 12.85
C LEU A 175 -29.25 -8.99 12.54
N VAL A 176 -28.28 -8.42 13.24
CA VAL A 176 -27.89 -7.03 13.12
C VAL A 176 -26.63 -6.90 12.26
N CYS A 177 -26.69 -6.04 11.26
CA CYS A 177 -25.49 -5.70 10.46
C CYS A 177 -24.50 -4.90 11.33
N GLU A 178 -23.27 -5.37 11.46
CA GLU A 178 -22.22 -4.74 12.27
C GLU A 178 -21.72 -3.40 11.70
N PHE A 179 -22.06 -3.11 10.43
CA PHE A 179 -21.63 -1.89 9.76
C PHE A 179 -22.61 -0.74 9.88
N CYS A 180 -23.91 -0.98 9.73
CA CYS A 180 -24.94 0.07 9.78
C CYS A 180 -25.91 -0.07 10.96
N ASN A 181 -25.75 -1.10 11.81
CA ASN A 181 -26.59 -1.43 12.96
C ASN A 181 -28.07 -1.66 12.64
N LYS A 182 -28.42 -1.89 11.36
CA LYS A 182 -29.78 -2.22 10.95
C LYS A 182 -30.06 -3.71 11.19
N ARG A 183 -31.27 -4.00 11.63
CA ARG A 183 -31.77 -5.37 11.71
C ARG A 183 -32.09 -5.85 10.29
N VAL A 184 -31.61 -7.02 9.94
CA VAL A 184 -31.72 -7.58 8.59
C VAL A 184 -31.98 -9.07 8.71
N LYS A 185 -32.82 -9.61 7.84
CA LYS A 185 -33.05 -11.05 7.76
C LYS A 185 -31.78 -11.78 7.34
N GLU A 186 -31.59 -13.00 7.82
CA GLU A 186 -30.38 -13.78 7.57
C GLU A 186 -30.05 -13.96 6.08
N GLU A 187 -31.07 -14.08 5.22
CA GLU A 187 -30.95 -14.19 3.76
C GLU A 187 -30.24 -12.98 3.09
N ASN A 188 -30.29 -11.81 3.74
CA ASN A 188 -29.69 -10.54 3.27
C ASN A 188 -28.39 -10.19 3.98
N LEU A 189 -27.82 -11.13 4.74
CA LEU A 189 -26.55 -10.97 5.44
C LEU A 189 -25.44 -11.78 4.79
N ILE A 190 -24.26 -11.18 4.77
CA ILE A 190 -23.01 -11.80 4.33
C ILE A 190 -22.18 -12.05 5.59
N LYS A 191 -21.73 -13.29 5.75
CA LYS A 191 -20.90 -13.72 6.89
C LYS A 191 -19.43 -13.58 6.51
N GLY A 192 -18.69 -12.72 7.21
CA GLY A 192 -17.23 -12.53 7.07
C GLY A 192 -16.47 -13.16 8.24
N ASN A 193 -15.15 -13.28 8.12
CA ASN A 193 -14.24 -13.78 9.16
C ASN A 193 -14.67 -15.13 9.79
N GLY A 194 -15.01 -16.11 8.96
CA GLY A 194 -15.48 -17.42 9.45
C GLY A 194 -16.82 -17.35 10.19
N GLY A 195 -17.69 -16.42 9.84
CA GLY A 195 -19.03 -16.26 10.43
C GLY A 195 -19.09 -15.33 11.65
N LYS A 196 -17.96 -14.74 12.05
CA LYS A 196 -17.89 -13.83 13.21
C LYS A 196 -18.37 -12.40 12.93
N THR A 197 -18.42 -11.99 11.67
CA THR A 197 -18.82 -10.65 11.24
C THR A 197 -20.02 -10.73 10.31
N LEU A 198 -21.09 -10.01 10.63
CA LEU A 198 -22.32 -9.98 9.86
C LEU A 198 -22.48 -8.64 9.16
N ILE A 199 -22.53 -8.64 7.83
CA ILE A 199 -22.64 -7.41 7.01
C ILE A 199 -23.86 -7.55 6.10
N CYS A 200 -24.75 -6.55 6.04
CA CYS A 200 -25.86 -6.58 5.10
C CYS A 200 -25.39 -6.33 3.66
N ARG A 201 -26.12 -6.88 2.69
CA ARG A 201 -25.78 -6.72 1.25
C ARG A 201 -25.64 -5.26 0.83
N ASN A 202 -26.45 -4.35 1.37
CA ASN A 202 -26.37 -2.93 1.05
C ASN A 202 -25.07 -2.28 1.55
N CYS A 203 -24.58 -2.68 2.72
CA CYS A 203 -23.28 -2.21 3.20
C CYS A 203 -22.13 -2.86 2.45
N PHE A 204 -22.25 -4.12 2.13
CA PHE A 204 -21.27 -4.84 1.32
C PHE A 204 -21.11 -4.18 -0.06
N ASN A 205 -22.20 -3.92 -0.77
CA ASN A 205 -22.17 -3.27 -2.10
C ASN A 205 -21.67 -1.81 -2.09
N LYS A 206 -21.63 -1.16 -0.93
CA LYS A 206 -21.05 0.19 -0.78
C LYS A 206 -19.56 0.19 -0.47
N LEU A 207 -19.04 -0.93 -0.02
CA LEU A 207 -17.63 -1.09 0.33
C LEU A 207 -16.80 -1.61 -0.85
N PHE A 208 -17.47 -2.20 -1.81
CA PHE A 208 -16.92 -2.79 -3.03
C PHE A 208 -17.69 -2.32 -4.29
#